data_4ef9bf56ea19cb4b8ce66b73431277ec
#
_entry.id   4ef9bf56ea19cb4b8ce66b73431277ec
#
_cell.length_a   1.000
_cell.length_b   1.000
_cell.length_c   1.000
_cell.angle_alpha   90.00
_cell.angle_beta   90.00
_cell.angle_gamma   90.00
#
_symmetry.space_group_name_H-M   'P 1'
#
loop_
_entity.id
_entity.type
_entity.pdbx_description
1 polymer ?
#
loop_
_entity_poly.entity_id
_entity_poly.type
_entity_poly.pdbx_seq_one_letter_code
_entity_poly.pdbx_strand_id
1 'polypeptide(L)'
;MNYKNIFLVTLLAVPLTVLEVSAAGNSDKLKDTIIDKTIQKFEDGFNSLFTNTELTLEGRTGSDPNFTLLTVNPITEDEAEGNLAFFQGSIIRQNNRDTINLGIGYRQLSDDEKWIYGINAFHDYENTYEHSRWSVGAELRSSAFEINANKYFAISGAKTGKNGNTERALDGYEIEVGGQVPYIPSAKVFAKNWKWDGYQTADTKGNTYSLQINAPIAPNITLEAGTKDFDTGTDVDFVNLTYKIGLGGGKSQQDEMVQSLIADQAFNTTSMKDKMLEKVRRKNQIVIQTSFTASAGGV
;
A
#
# COMPACT_ATOMS: atom_id res chain seq x y z
N MET A 1 8.94 30.98 -1.16
CA MET A 1 9.44 29.62 -0.80
C MET A 1 8.22 28.77 -0.52
N ASN A 2 7.94 27.80 -1.42
CA ASN A 2 6.66 27.06 -1.42
C ASN A 2 6.70 26.00 -0.31
N TYR A 3 5.80 26.07 0.65
CA TYR A 3 5.61 25.12 1.75
C TYR A 3 5.34 23.68 1.28
N LYS A 4 5.02 23.48 0.01
CA LYS A 4 4.72 22.17 -0.61
C LYS A 4 5.93 21.21 -0.67
N ASN A 5 7.15 21.70 -0.54
CA ASN A 5 8.37 20.86 -0.63
C ASN A 5 8.99 20.53 0.75
N ILE A 6 8.46 21.10 1.83
CA ILE A 6 9.09 20.97 3.16
C ILE A 6 8.79 19.61 3.80
N PHE A 7 7.62 19.04 3.57
CA PHE A 7 7.22 17.80 4.23
C PHE A 7 7.94 16.55 3.71
N LEU A 8 8.26 16.50 2.43
CA LEU A 8 8.97 15.36 1.83
C LEU A 8 10.50 15.41 2.07
N VAL A 9 11.06 16.62 2.14
CA VAL A 9 12.49 16.83 2.38
C VAL A 9 12.85 16.56 3.84
N THR A 10 11.94 16.84 4.79
CA THR A 10 12.23 16.63 6.22
C THR A 10 12.26 15.14 6.58
N LEU A 11 11.50 14.29 5.89
CA LEU A 11 11.49 12.84 6.17
C LEU A 11 12.71 12.10 5.61
N LEU A 12 13.35 12.65 4.56
CA LEU A 12 14.54 12.06 3.91
C LEU A 12 15.85 12.76 4.29
N ALA A 13 15.81 13.99 4.82
CA ALA A 13 17.01 14.78 5.12
C ALA A 13 17.58 14.55 6.52
N VAL A 14 16.79 14.01 7.46
CA VAL A 14 17.29 13.78 8.83
C VAL A 14 18.41 12.74 8.91
N PRO A 15 18.42 11.64 8.11
CA PRO A 15 19.57 10.73 8.10
C PRO A 15 20.82 11.32 7.42
N LEU A 16 20.66 12.23 6.46
CA LEU A 16 21.81 12.83 5.75
C LEU A 16 22.54 13.91 6.57
N THR A 17 21.83 14.68 7.37
CA THR A 17 22.45 15.71 8.22
C THR A 17 23.20 15.13 9.40
N VAL A 18 22.87 13.92 9.86
CA VAL A 18 23.63 13.20 10.90
C VAL A 18 24.94 12.66 10.35
N LEU A 19 25.02 12.34 9.06
CA LEU A 19 26.28 11.89 8.41
C LEU A 19 27.27 13.03 8.17
N GLU A 20 26.83 14.28 7.95
CA GLU A 20 27.74 15.42 7.75
C GLU A 20 28.36 15.93 9.05
N VAL A 21 27.72 15.72 10.20
CA VAL A 21 28.30 16.11 11.51
C VAL A 21 29.43 15.16 11.97
N SER A 22 29.52 13.97 11.39
CA SER A 22 30.53 12.96 11.70
C SER A 22 31.93 13.28 11.09
N ALA A 23 32.06 14.29 10.22
CA ALA A 23 33.28 14.56 9.48
C ALA A 23 34.16 15.66 10.11
N ALA A 24 33.81 16.29 11.23
CA ALA A 24 34.56 17.36 11.86
C ALA A 24 35.02 17.02 13.29
N GLY A 25 36.16 16.39 13.40
CA GLY A 25 37.23 16.56 14.43
C GLY A 25 36.94 16.38 15.92
N ASN A 26 37.47 15.31 16.47
CA ASN A 26 38.06 15.10 17.81
C ASN A 26 37.35 15.63 19.07
N SER A 27 36.45 14.78 19.64
CA SER A 27 36.29 14.59 21.10
C SER A 27 35.44 13.33 21.36
N ASP A 28 36.13 12.18 21.43
CA ASP A 28 35.56 10.89 20.92
C ASP A 28 34.58 10.14 21.82
N LYS A 29 34.40 10.46 23.09
CA LYS A 29 33.49 9.68 23.96
C LYS A 29 32.15 10.35 24.29
N LEU A 30 32.10 11.67 24.34
CA LEU A 30 30.86 12.38 24.63
C LEU A 30 29.99 12.55 23.38
N LYS A 31 30.60 12.68 22.20
CA LYS A 31 29.91 12.77 20.92
C LYS A 31 29.30 11.45 20.53
N ASP A 32 30.05 10.35 20.66
CA ASP A 32 29.53 9.00 20.35
C ASP A 32 28.31 8.66 21.22
N THR A 33 28.34 8.97 22.53
CA THR A 33 27.19 8.71 23.41
C THR A 33 25.98 9.60 23.11
N ILE A 34 26.19 10.85 22.63
CA ILE A 34 25.09 11.75 22.26
C ILE A 34 24.52 11.35 20.89
N ILE A 35 25.38 10.99 19.95
CA ILE A 35 24.99 10.53 18.62
C ILE A 35 24.24 9.22 18.72
N ASP A 36 24.76 8.24 19.45
CA ASP A 36 24.13 6.93 19.65
C ASP A 36 22.77 7.06 20.33
N LYS A 37 22.67 7.88 21.41
CA LYS A 37 21.38 8.12 22.08
C LYS A 37 20.38 8.90 21.20
N THR A 38 20.87 9.77 20.33
CA THR A 38 20.01 10.53 19.41
C THR A 38 19.54 9.64 18.27
N ILE A 39 20.44 8.81 17.73
CA ILE A 39 20.09 7.79 16.72
C ILE A 39 19.12 6.77 17.33
N GLN A 40 19.40 6.23 18.51
CA GLN A 40 18.51 5.30 19.21
C GLN A 40 17.12 5.90 19.48
N LYS A 41 17.03 7.12 19.98
CA LYS A 41 15.75 7.80 20.19
C LYS A 41 15.00 8.09 18.88
N PHE A 42 15.74 8.37 17.80
CA PHE A 42 15.15 8.55 16.47
C PHE A 42 14.69 7.21 15.91
N GLU A 43 15.48 6.16 16.03
CA GLU A 43 15.12 4.79 15.65
C GLU A 43 13.93 4.29 16.48
N ASP A 44 13.91 4.51 17.78
CA ASP A 44 12.79 4.14 18.67
C ASP A 44 11.53 4.94 18.31
N GLY A 45 11.66 6.25 18.08
CA GLY A 45 10.56 7.10 17.64
C GLY A 45 10.08 6.76 16.23
N PHE A 46 11.00 6.49 15.31
CA PHE A 46 10.68 6.04 13.95
C PHE A 46 10.04 4.66 13.98
N ASN A 47 10.61 3.71 14.70
CA ASN A 47 10.07 2.37 14.84
C ASN A 47 8.70 2.37 15.54
N SER A 48 8.45 3.25 16.52
CA SER A 48 7.15 3.37 17.16
C SER A 48 6.07 3.93 16.23
N LEU A 49 6.43 4.85 15.33
CA LEU A 49 5.52 5.45 14.35
C LEU A 49 5.32 4.55 13.12
N PHE A 50 6.30 3.70 12.80
CA PHE A 50 6.33 2.87 11.59
C PHE A 50 6.44 1.37 11.91
N THR A 51 5.87 0.93 13.02
CA THR A 51 5.97 -0.44 13.52
C THR A 51 5.50 -1.49 12.51
N ASN A 52 4.58 -1.12 11.62
CA ASN A 52 4.05 -1.99 10.57
C ASN A 52 3.98 -1.21 9.26
N THR A 53 5.15 -1.00 8.66
CA THR A 53 5.30 -0.16 7.46
C THR A 53 5.83 -0.98 6.29
N GLU A 54 5.30 -0.72 5.12
CA GLU A 54 5.71 -1.35 3.86
C GLU A 54 6.21 -0.30 2.88
N LEU A 55 7.37 -0.57 2.27
CA LEU A 55 7.86 0.14 1.09
C LEU A 55 7.64 -0.74 -0.13
N THR A 56 6.88 -0.25 -1.10
CA THR A 56 6.63 -0.95 -2.36
C THR A 56 7.22 -0.18 -3.53
N LEU A 57 7.95 -0.89 -4.38
CA LEU A 57 8.37 -0.46 -5.70
C LEU A 57 7.50 -1.16 -6.73
N GLU A 58 6.84 -0.41 -7.60
CA GLU A 58 6.06 -0.97 -8.69
C GLU A 58 6.67 -0.56 -10.03
N GLY A 59 7.04 -1.56 -10.84
CA GLY A 59 7.39 -1.41 -12.26
C GLY A 59 6.19 -1.77 -13.13
N ARG A 60 5.97 -1.02 -14.21
CA ARG A 60 4.91 -1.27 -15.21
C ARG A 60 5.46 -1.09 -16.61
N THR A 61 4.92 -1.85 -17.55
CA THR A 61 5.21 -1.66 -18.97
C THR A 61 4.84 -0.23 -19.39
N GLY A 62 5.81 0.49 -19.97
CA GLY A 62 5.58 1.84 -20.53
C GLY A 62 5.41 2.98 -19.53
N SER A 63 5.76 2.79 -18.26
CA SER A 63 5.66 3.83 -17.22
C SER A 63 6.91 3.89 -16.37
N ASP A 64 7.16 5.05 -15.75
CA ASP A 64 8.18 5.18 -14.72
C ASP A 64 7.81 4.34 -13.48
N PRO A 65 8.82 3.85 -12.73
CA PRO A 65 8.58 3.14 -11.48
C PRO A 65 7.82 4.00 -10.46
N ASN A 66 6.93 3.36 -9.70
CA ASN A 66 6.16 4.00 -8.64
C ASN A 66 6.69 3.58 -7.28
N PHE A 67 6.54 4.48 -6.31
CA PHE A 67 6.91 4.24 -4.92
C PHE A 67 5.69 4.38 -4.04
N THR A 68 5.52 3.45 -3.10
CA THR A 68 4.49 3.53 -2.05
C THR A 68 5.13 3.28 -0.70
N LEU A 69 4.96 4.20 0.22
CA LEU A 69 5.20 4.00 1.65
C LEU A 69 3.84 3.90 2.33
N LEU A 70 3.58 2.78 3.02
CA LEU A 70 2.30 2.50 3.65
C LEU A 70 2.53 2.00 5.07
N THR A 71 1.73 2.49 6.01
CA THR A 71 1.74 2.02 7.40
C THR A 71 0.35 1.62 7.87
N VAL A 72 0.27 0.58 8.70
CA VAL A 72 -0.97 0.14 9.37
C VAL A 72 -0.69 0.08 10.86
N ASN A 73 -1.45 0.81 11.66
CA ASN A 73 -1.25 0.85 13.11
C ASN A 73 -2.57 0.60 13.85
N PRO A 74 -2.55 -0.10 15.00
CA PRO A 74 -3.73 -0.29 15.81
C PRO A 74 -4.17 1.06 16.43
N ILE A 75 -5.49 1.27 16.49
CA ILE A 75 -6.11 2.34 17.27
C ILE A 75 -6.53 1.79 18.63
N THR A 76 -7.00 0.55 18.64
CA THR A 76 -7.37 -0.18 19.87
C THR A 76 -6.47 -1.38 20.02
N GLU A 77 -6.06 -1.67 21.27
CA GLU A 77 -5.19 -2.81 21.60
C GLU A 77 -6.00 -3.96 22.25
N ASP A 78 -7.33 -3.99 22.11
CA ASP A 78 -8.14 -5.02 22.72
C ASP A 78 -8.07 -6.34 21.94
N GLU A 79 -6.93 -7.00 22.07
CA GLU A 79 -6.66 -8.31 21.45
C GLU A 79 -7.48 -9.44 22.11
N ALA A 80 -8.04 -9.23 23.32
CA ALA A 80 -8.70 -10.28 24.09
C ALA A 80 -10.03 -10.70 23.45
N GLU A 81 -10.70 -9.81 22.74
CA GLU A 81 -11.98 -10.08 22.08
C GLU A 81 -11.85 -10.36 20.57
N GLY A 82 -10.63 -10.43 20.02
CA GLY A 82 -10.41 -10.63 18.59
C GLY A 82 -10.86 -9.45 17.72
N ASN A 83 -11.06 -8.28 18.31
CA ASN A 83 -11.52 -7.07 17.63
C ASN A 83 -10.37 -6.07 17.52
N LEU A 84 -10.23 -5.43 16.36
CA LEU A 84 -9.20 -4.44 16.09
C LEU A 84 -9.75 -3.27 15.30
N ALA A 85 -9.67 -2.06 15.86
CA ALA A 85 -9.75 -0.84 15.06
C ALA A 85 -8.33 -0.41 14.68
N PHE A 86 -8.14 -0.03 13.42
CA PHE A 86 -6.82 0.34 12.90
C PHE A 86 -6.88 1.60 12.03
N PHE A 87 -5.75 2.26 11.93
CA PHE A 87 -5.46 3.32 10.98
C PHE A 87 -4.54 2.78 9.90
N GLN A 88 -4.80 3.14 8.64
CA GLN A 88 -3.87 2.92 7.53
C GLN A 88 -3.59 4.24 6.83
N GLY A 89 -2.32 4.58 6.69
CA GLY A 89 -1.86 5.74 5.94
C GLY A 89 -0.91 5.33 4.82
N SER A 90 -0.92 6.06 3.70
CA SER A 90 0.11 5.86 2.68
C SER A 90 0.41 7.12 1.88
N ILE A 91 1.64 7.18 1.37
CA ILE A 91 2.09 8.18 0.40
C ILE A 91 2.56 7.43 -0.84
N ILE A 92 2.06 7.84 -2.00
CA ILE A 92 2.36 7.22 -3.28
C ILE A 92 2.89 8.28 -4.21
N ARG A 93 4.03 8.00 -4.83
CA ARG A 93 4.56 8.79 -5.94
C ARG A 93 4.45 8.00 -7.23
N GLN A 94 3.71 8.54 -8.19
CA GLN A 94 3.53 7.96 -9.52
C GLN A 94 3.45 9.06 -10.58
N ASN A 95 4.23 8.95 -11.66
CA ASN A 95 4.18 9.88 -12.81
C ASN A 95 4.23 11.35 -12.39
N ASN A 96 5.09 11.71 -11.42
CA ASN A 96 5.21 13.05 -10.82
C ASN A 96 3.93 13.54 -10.10
N ARG A 97 3.09 12.62 -9.63
CA ARG A 97 1.93 12.90 -8.78
C ARG A 97 2.14 12.27 -7.42
N ASP A 98 1.82 13.01 -6.39
CA ASP A 98 1.86 12.55 -5.01
C ASP A 98 0.43 12.37 -4.50
N THR A 99 0.10 11.14 -4.08
CA THR A 99 -1.20 10.82 -3.48
C THR A 99 -1.00 10.44 -2.02
N ILE A 100 -1.78 11.03 -1.14
CA ILE A 100 -1.86 10.70 0.28
C ILE A 100 -3.18 9.99 0.52
N ASN A 101 -3.13 8.85 1.18
CA ASN A 101 -4.31 8.10 1.60
C ASN A 101 -4.34 8.04 3.12
N LEU A 102 -5.50 8.31 3.70
CA LEU A 102 -5.76 8.18 5.12
C LEU A 102 -7.03 7.36 5.30
N GLY A 103 -6.97 6.31 6.08
CA GLY A 103 -8.10 5.42 6.30
C GLY A 103 -8.15 4.86 7.70
N ILE A 104 -9.35 4.46 8.07
CA ILE A 104 -9.65 3.72 9.29
C ILE A 104 -10.36 2.43 8.91
N GLY A 105 -10.17 1.40 9.70
CA GLY A 105 -10.86 0.15 9.52
C GLY A 105 -11.11 -0.54 10.85
N TYR A 106 -12.00 -1.51 10.78
CA TYR A 106 -12.33 -2.39 11.89
C TYR A 106 -12.29 -3.82 11.40
N ARG A 107 -11.67 -4.69 12.16
CA ARG A 107 -11.55 -6.12 11.91
C ARG A 107 -12.04 -6.91 13.11
N GLN A 108 -12.70 -8.02 12.82
CA GLN A 108 -13.10 -9.02 13.78
C GLN A 108 -12.51 -10.37 13.37
N LEU A 109 -11.82 -10.99 14.30
CA LEU A 109 -11.33 -12.35 14.19
C LEU A 109 -12.46 -13.32 14.60
N SER A 110 -12.64 -14.43 13.89
CA SER A 110 -13.58 -15.49 14.29
C SER A 110 -13.10 -16.19 15.56
N ASP A 111 -14.02 -16.83 16.30
CA ASP A 111 -13.72 -17.55 17.55
C ASP A 111 -12.67 -18.67 17.35
N ASP A 112 -12.62 -19.28 16.18
CA ASP A 112 -11.62 -20.30 15.81
C ASP A 112 -10.33 -19.69 15.23
N GLU A 113 -10.22 -18.35 15.24
CA GLU A 113 -9.11 -17.54 14.70
C GLU A 113 -8.79 -17.77 13.22
N LYS A 114 -9.65 -18.43 12.44
CA LYS A 114 -9.35 -18.78 11.04
C LYS A 114 -9.80 -17.75 10.03
N TRP A 115 -10.68 -16.84 10.44
CA TRP A 115 -11.27 -15.83 9.57
C TRP A 115 -11.17 -14.43 10.15
N ILE A 116 -10.87 -13.48 9.29
CA ILE A 116 -10.97 -12.04 9.57
C ILE A 116 -12.11 -11.48 8.72
N TYR A 117 -13.05 -10.79 9.37
CA TYR A 117 -14.07 -9.97 8.75
C TYR A 117 -13.68 -8.51 8.96
N GLY A 118 -13.64 -7.72 7.89
CA GLY A 118 -13.21 -6.34 8.00
C GLY A 118 -14.06 -5.38 7.17
N ILE A 119 -14.15 -4.15 7.67
CA ILE A 119 -14.70 -2.99 6.97
C ILE A 119 -13.73 -1.83 7.08
N ASN A 120 -13.72 -0.95 6.08
CA ASN A 120 -12.81 0.18 6.07
C ASN A 120 -13.41 1.37 5.31
N ALA A 121 -12.86 2.55 5.58
CA ALA A 121 -13.15 3.77 4.86
C ALA A 121 -11.87 4.58 4.70
N PHE A 122 -11.69 5.21 3.53
CA PHE A 122 -10.51 6.00 3.20
C PHE A 122 -10.86 7.32 2.55
N HIS A 123 -10.01 8.31 2.79
CA HIS A 123 -9.92 9.52 2.02
C HIS A 123 -8.59 9.56 1.28
N ASP A 124 -8.65 9.77 -0.03
CA ASP A 124 -7.49 9.86 -0.91
C ASP A 124 -7.39 11.30 -1.44
N TYR A 125 -6.19 11.87 -1.37
CA TYR A 125 -5.89 13.21 -1.87
C TYR A 125 -4.64 13.20 -2.73
N GLU A 126 -4.79 13.57 -4.00
CA GLU A 126 -3.69 13.80 -4.93
C GLU A 126 -3.30 15.27 -4.90
N ASN A 127 -2.10 15.55 -4.38
CA ASN A 127 -1.66 16.91 -4.05
C ASN A 127 -1.26 17.74 -5.28
N THR A 128 -0.90 17.11 -6.40
CA THR A 128 -0.33 17.82 -7.56
C THR A 128 -1.39 18.64 -8.30
N TYR A 129 -2.58 18.08 -8.51
CA TYR A 129 -3.70 18.72 -9.20
C TYR A 129 -4.97 18.76 -8.33
N GLU A 130 -4.86 18.45 -7.04
CA GLU A 130 -5.91 18.58 -6.03
C GLU A 130 -7.14 17.70 -6.30
N HIS A 131 -6.92 16.50 -6.81
CA HIS A 131 -7.98 15.50 -6.89
C HIS A 131 -8.22 14.84 -5.54
N SER A 132 -9.48 14.55 -5.24
CA SER A 132 -9.85 13.86 -4.01
C SER A 132 -10.97 12.85 -4.22
N ARG A 133 -10.95 11.80 -3.36
CA ARG A 133 -11.84 10.65 -3.46
C ARG A 133 -12.07 10.04 -2.07
N TRP A 134 -13.30 9.60 -1.79
CA TRP A 134 -13.60 8.69 -0.69
C TRP A 134 -13.70 7.25 -1.18
N SER A 135 -13.51 6.31 -0.28
CA SER A 135 -13.86 4.93 -0.54
C SER A 135 -14.34 4.22 0.72
N VAL A 136 -15.14 3.19 0.51
CA VAL A 136 -15.51 2.21 1.53
C VAL A 136 -15.18 0.82 1.03
N GLY A 137 -14.81 -0.07 1.94
CA GLY A 137 -14.43 -1.43 1.60
C GLY A 137 -14.88 -2.44 2.63
N ALA A 138 -14.97 -3.69 2.18
CA ALA A 138 -15.19 -4.85 3.01
C ALA A 138 -14.18 -5.94 2.64
N GLU A 139 -13.77 -6.73 3.63
CA GLU A 139 -12.83 -7.83 3.45
C GLU A 139 -13.26 -9.07 4.22
N LEU A 140 -13.05 -10.23 3.62
CA LEU A 140 -13.15 -11.54 4.25
C LEU A 140 -11.85 -12.27 3.97
N ARG A 141 -11.13 -12.68 5.00
CA ARG A 141 -9.80 -13.25 4.84
C ARG A 141 -9.60 -14.49 5.69
N SER A 142 -8.92 -15.46 5.12
CA SER A 142 -8.34 -16.60 5.83
C SER A 142 -6.91 -16.82 5.35
N SER A 143 -6.19 -17.76 5.94
CA SER A 143 -4.84 -18.10 5.47
C SER A 143 -4.83 -18.60 4.02
N ALA A 144 -5.89 -19.30 3.59
CA ALA A 144 -5.99 -19.91 2.27
C ALA A 144 -6.77 -19.06 1.24
N PHE A 145 -7.74 -18.25 1.68
CA PHE A 145 -8.63 -17.50 0.79
C PHE A 145 -8.87 -16.09 1.29
N GLU A 146 -9.08 -15.16 0.36
CA GLU A 146 -9.47 -13.81 0.68
C GLU A 146 -10.38 -13.20 -0.39
N ILE A 147 -11.30 -12.34 0.04
CA ILE A 147 -12.18 -11.55 -0.80
C ILE A 147 -12.10 -10.12 -0.32
N ASN A 148 -11.88 -9.18 -1.23
CA ASN A 148 -11.83 -7.74 -0.96
C ASN A 148 -12.78 -7.04 -1.93
N ALA A 149 -13.61 -6.13 -1.45
CA ALA A 149 -14.49 -5.31 -2.26
C ALA A 149 -14.37 -3.85 -1.84
N ASN A 150 -14.18 -2.96 -2.81
CA ASN A 150 -14.04 -1.53 -2.58
C ASN A 150 -14.91 -0.73 -3.54
N LYS A 151 -15.60 0.28 -3.04
CA LYS A 151 -16.34 1.28 -3.82
C LYS A 151 -15.70 2.66 -3.61
N TYR A 152 -15.53 3.39 -4.69
CA TYR A 152 -14.84 4.68 -4.75
C TYR A 152 -15.79 5.77 -5.20
N PHE A 153 -15.70 6.95 -4.58
CA PHE A 153 -16.53 8.11 -4.84
C PHE A 153 -15.63 9.33 -5.04
N ALA A 154 -15.57 9.86 -6.26
CA ALA A 154 -14.85 11.07 -6.56
C ALA A 154 -15.54 12.28 -5.89
N ILE A 155 -14.77 13.12 -5.23
CA ILE A 155 -15.29 14.31 -4.54
C ILE A 155 -14.92 15.57 -5.30
N SER A 156 -13.71 15.60 -5.88
CA SER A 156 -13.24 16.74 -6.65
C SER A 156 -13.98 16.84 -8.00
N GLY A 157 -14.36 18.05 -8.38
CA GLY A 157 -14.81 18.36 -9.73
C GLY A 157 -13.69 18.28 -10.76
N ALA A 158 -13.97 18.80 -11.96
CA ALA A 158 -12.95 18.96 -13.00
C ALA A 158 -11.85 19.93 -12.54
N LYS A 159 -10.59 19.57 -12.84
CA LYS A 159 -9.38 20.34 -12.52
C LYS A 159 -8.54 20.55 -13.75
N THR A 160 -7.72 21.61 -13.76
CA THR A 160 -6.68 21.75 -14.77
C THR A 160 -5.48 20.88 -14.37
N GLY A 161 -5.23 19.85 -15.14
CA GLY A 161 -4.18 18.88 -14.90
C GLY A 161 -2.93 19.11 -15.75
N LYS A 162 -2.22 18.04 -16.04
CA LYS A 162 -0.96 18.05 -16.79
C LYS A 162 -1.18 18.65 -18.19
N ASN A 163 -0.28 19.55 -18.60
CA ASN A 163 -0.30 20.22 -19.91
C ASN A 163 -1.57 21.06 -20.17
N GLY A 164 -2.25 21.53 -19.11
CA GLY A 164 -3.47 22.33 -19.26
C GLY A 164 -4.72 21.54 -19.62
N ASN A 165 -4.64 20.22 -19.68
CA ASN A 165 -5.80 19.36 -19.96
C ASN A 165 -6.79 19.37 -18.79
N THR A 166 -8.07 19.22 -19.10
CA THR A 166 -9.07 19.00 -18.05
C THR A 166 -8.99 17.58 -17.55
N GLU A 167 -8.87 17.44 -16.23
CA GLU A 167 -8.80 16.16 -15.54
C GLU A 167 -9.94 16.02 -14.55
N ARG A 168 -10.41 14.78 -14.35
CA ARG A 168 -11.46 14.45 -13.38
C ARG A 168 -11.18 13.12 -12.72
N ALA A 169 -11.28 13.09 -11.38
CA ALA A 169 -11.31 11.84 -10.63
C ALA A 169 -12.59 11.04 -10.96
N LEU A 170 -12.48 9.73 -11.04
CA LEU A 170 -13.58 8.85 -11.40
C LEU A 170 -14.11 8.08 -10.21
N ASP A 171 -15.43 7.90 -10.18
CA ASP A 171 -16.09 6.89 -9.36
C ASP A 171 -15.74 5.49 -9.91
N GLY A 172 -15.86 4.48 -9.06
CA GLY A 172 -15.60 3.13 -9.52
C GLY A 172 -15.74 2.10 -8.43
N TYR A 173 -15.44 0.86 -8.77
CA TYR A 173 -15.35 -0.25 -7.82
C TYR A 173 -14.29 -1.24 -8.22
N GLU A 174 -13.88 -2.05 -7.26
CA GLU A 174 -13.11 -3.27 -7.49
C GLU A 174 -13.56 -4.38 -6.55
N ILE A 175 -13.55 -5.60 -7.06
CA ILE A 175 -13.76 -6.83 -6.30
C ILE A 175 -12.60 -7.76 -6.63
N GLU A 176 -11.90 -8.23 -5.60
CA GLU A 176 -10.75 -9.11 -5.72
C GLU A 176 -10.98 -10.38 -4.93
N VAL A 177 -10.65 -11.50 -5.52
CA VAL A 177 -10.57 -12.80 -4.86
C VAL A 177 -9.13 -13.29 -4.90
N GLY A 178 -8.65 -13.83 -3.78
CA GLY A 178 -7.31 -14.39 -3.64
C GLY A 178 -7.38 -15.81 -3.11
N GLY A 179 -6.42 -16.63 -3.54
CA GLY A 179 -6.29 -18.00 -3.06
C GLY A 179 -4.84 -18.44 -2.95
N GLN A 180 -4.53 -19.19 -1.91
CA GLN A 180 -3.24 -19.85 -1.77
C GLN A 180 -3.03 -20.84 -2.93
N VAL A 181 -1.83 -20.88 -3.48
CA VAL A 181 -1.45 -21.95 -4.42
C VAL A 181 -1.40 -23.28 -3.65
N PRO A 182 -2.11 -24.34 -4.09
CA PRO A 182 -2.13 -25.61 -3.39
C PRO A 182 -0.71 -26.10 -3.08
N TYR A 183 -0.48 -26.54 -1.86
CA TYR A 183 0.82 -27.02 -1.32
C TYR A 183 1.92 -25.96 -1.22
N ILE A 184 1.67 -24.68 -1.61
CA ILE A 184 2.68 -23.61 -1.57
C ILE A 184 2.13 -22.45 -0.71
N PRO A 185 2.30 -22.49 0.64
CA PRO A 185 1.74 -21.48 1.53
C PRO A 185 2.28 -20.06 1.30
N SER A 186 3.50 -19.97 0.76
CA SER A 186 4.16 -18.70 0.44
C SER A 186 3.62 -18.02 -0.82
N ALA A 187 2.80 -18.71 -1.63
CA ALA A 187 2.29 -18.20 -2.90
C ALA A 187 0.77 -18.06 -2.89
N LYS A 188 0.27 -16.94 -3.41
CA LYS A 188 -1.16 -16.66 -3.62
C LYS A 188 -1.39 -16.16 -5.04
N VAL A 189 -2.49 -16.56 -5.63
CA VAL A 189 -3.02 -16.01 -6.89
C VAL A 189 -4.20 -15.11 -6.60
N PHE A 190 -4.31 -14.03 -7.39
CA PHE A 190 -5.39 -13.06 -7.28
C PHE A 190 -6.07 -12.85 -8.63
N ALA A 191 -7.38 -12.68 -8.58
CA ALA A 191 -8.18 -12.22 -9.70
C ALA A 191 -9.04 -11.05 -9.21
N LYS A 192 -8.94 -9.90 -9.89
CA LYS A 192 -9.65 -8.67 -9.57
C LYS A 192 -10.45 -8.21 -10.79
N ASN A 193 -11.73 -7.93 -10.59
CA ASN A 193 -12.56 -7.20 -11.54
C ASN A 193 -12.69 -5.74 -11.07
N TRP A 194 -12.61 -4.80 -11.99
CA TRP A 194 -12.70 -3.38 -11.69
C TRP A 194 -13.41 -2.61 -12.81
N LYS A 195 -14.04 -1.50 -12.41
CA LYS A 195 -14.72 -0.56 -13.30
C LYS A 195 -14.57 0.86 -12.78
N TRP A 196 -14.31 1.80 -13.69
CA TRP A 196 -14.28 3.24 -13.46
C TRP A 196 -15.29 3.91 -14.36
N ASP A 197 -16.19 4.67 -13.77
CA ASP A 197 -17.30 5.31 -14.47
C ASP A 197 -16.81 6.51 -15.27
N GLY A 198 -16.88 6.46 -16.60
CA GLY A 198 -16.42 7.51 -17.50
C GLY A 198 -17.34 8.75 -17.44
N TYR A 199 -16.75 9.94 -17.33
CA TYR A 199 -17.51 11.18 -17.40
C TYR A 199 -17.68 11.61 -18.86
N GLN A 200 -18.91 11.55 -19.39
CA GLN A 200 -19.24 11.84 -20.80
C GLN A 200 -18.46 10.98 -21.81
N THR A 201 -17.92 9.86 -21.37
CA THR A 201 -17.22 8.87 -22.20
C THR A 201 -17.62 7.46 -21.75
N ALA A 202 -17.20 6.46 -22.49
CA ALA A 202 -17.36 5.06 -22.07
C ALA A 202 -16.60 4.79 -20.75
N ASP A 203 -17.13 3.88 -19.95
CA ASP A 203 -16.48 3.39 -18.74
C ASP A 203 -15.17 2.67 -19.09
N THR A 204 -14.20 2.77 -18.20
CA THR A 204 -12.99 1.97 -18.27
C THR A 204 -13.12 0.79 -17.31
N LYS A 205 -13.01 -0.42 -17.80
CA LYS A 205 -13.17 -1.63 -17.01
C LYS A 205 -12.23 -2.72 -17.48
N GLY A 206 -12.07 -3.75 -16.65
CA GLY A 206 -11.20 -4.86 -16.96
C GLY A 206 -10.98 -5.78 -15.77
N ASN A 207 -9.97 -6.64 -15.93
CA ASN A 207 -9.56 -7.58 -14.92
C ASN A 207 -8.07 -7.41 -14.60
N THR A 208 -7.65 -7.88 -13.44
CA THR A 208 -6.24 -7.97 -13.07
C THR A 208 -6.00 -9.37 -12.53
N TYR A 209 -4.96 -10.01 -13.01
CA TYR A 209 -4.53 -11.31 -12.53
C TYR A 209 -3.10 -11.19 -12.02
N SER A 210 -2.83 -11.72 -10.83
CA SER A 210 -1.49 -11.67 -10.27
C SER A 210 -1.13 -12.92 -9.46
N LEU A 211 0.18 -13.14 -9.36
CA LEU A 211 0.81 -14.10 -8.46
C LEU A 211 1.64 -13.31 -7.45
N GLN A 212 1.37 -13.52 -6.18
CA GLN A 212 2.14 -12.99 -5.07
C GLN A 212 2.95 -14.11 -4.43
N ILE A 213 4.21 -13.83 -4.12
CA ILE A 213 5.11 -14.75 -3.41
C ILE A 213 5.72 -13.99 -2.24
N ASN A 214 5.50 -14.48 -1.02
CA ASN A 214 6.22 -14.06 0.17
C ASN A 214 7.53 -14.87 0.21
N ALA A 215 8.67 -14.19 0.18
CA ALA A 215 9.96 -14.88 0.06
C ALA A 215 10.25 -15.71 1.32
N PRO A 216 10.32 -17.05 1.25
CA PRO A 216 10.48 -17.90 2.44
C PRO A 216 11.81 -17.67 3.17
N ILE A 217 12.87 -17.29 2.43
CA ILE A 217 14.20 -17.00 2.97
C ILE A 217 14.39 -15.54 3.38
N ALA A 218 13.41 -14.66 3.07
CA ALA A 218 13.43 -13.24 3.39
C ALA A 218 11.98 -12.78 3.70
N PRO A 219 11.45 -13.08 4.88
CA PRO A 219 10.02 -12.91 5.22
C PRO A 219 9.52 -11.46 5.12
N ASN A 220 10.44 -10.50 5.09
CA ASN A 220 10.14 -9.09 4.89
C ASN A 220 9.95 -8.71 3.42
N ILE A 221 10.19 -9.65 2.49
CA ILE A 221 10.10 -9.39 1.05
C ILE A 221 8.89 -10.11 0.46
N THR A 222 8.07 -9.36 -0.25
CA THR A 222 6.97 -9.88 -1.06
C THR A 222 7.15 -9.43 -2.50
N LEU A 223 7.05 -10.37 -3.42
CA LEU A 223 7.02 -10.12 -4.86
C LEU A 223 5.61 -10.40 -5.38
N GLU A 224 5.04 -9.48 -6.15
CA GLU A 224 3.77 -9.68 -6.86
C GLU A 224 3.97 -9.29 -8.32
N ALA A 225 3.64 -10.19 -9.23
CA ALA A 225 3.68 -9.95 -10.67
C ALA A 225 2.33 -10.30 -11.30
N GLY A 226 1.93 -9.55 -12.31
CA GLY A 226 0.64 -9.76 -12.94
C GLY A 226 0.40 -8.91 -14.18
N THR A 227 -0.80 -9.06 -14.72
CA THR A 227 -1.27 -8.31 -15.87
C THR A 227 -2.63 -7.66 -15.57
N LYS A 228 -2.83 -6.46 -16.10
CA LYS A 228 -4.12 -5.76 -16.16
C LYS A 228 -4.65 -5.88 -17.57
N ASP A 229 -5.70 -6.63 -17.72
CA ASP A 229 -6.45 -6.86 -18.94
C ASP A 229 -7.57 -5.81 -19.02
N PHE A 230 -7.52 -4.95 -20.02
CA PHE A 230 -8.51 -3.89 -20.26
C PHE A 230 -9.50 -4.37 -21.31
N ASP A 231 -10.80 -4.21 -21.06
CA ASP A 231 -11.84 -4.51 -22.06
C ASP A 231 -11.61 -3.74 -23.38
N THR A 232 -11.00 -2.57 -23.29
CA THR A 232 -10.61 -1.74 -24.43
C THR A 232 -9.26 -1.09 -24.16
N GLY A 233 -8.29 -1.29 -25.03
CA GLY A 233 -6.95 -0.71 -24.88
C GLY A 233 -5.86 -1.76 -24.91
N THR A 234 -4.71 -1.40 -24.37
CA THR A 234 -3.53 -2.29 -24.29
C THR A 234 -3.36 -2.78 -22.86
N ASP A 235 -3.14 -4.06 -22.71
CA ASP A 235 -2.85 -4.69 -21.45
C ASP A 235 -1.54 -4.17 -20.85
N VAL A 236 -1.47 -4.16 -19.53
CA VAL A 236 -0.33 -3.62 -18.79
C VAL A 236 0.19 -4.67 -17.81
N ASP A 237 1.41 -5.13 -18.03
CA ASP A 237 2.12 -5.97 -17.09
C ASP A 237 2.73 -5.13 -15.97
N PHE A 238 2.78 -5.71 -14.77
CA PHE A 238 3.38 -5.06 -13.61
C PHE A 238 4.15 -6.04 -12.74
N VAL A 239 5.11 -5.50 -12.01
CA VAL A 239 5.87 -6.19 -10.96
C VAL A 239 5.96 -5.27 -9.75
N ASN A 240 5.59 -5.76 -8.58
CA ASN A 240 5.68 -5.10 -7.29
C ASN A 240 6.71 -5.80 -6.42
N LEU A 241 7.67 -5.07 -5.90
CA LEU A 241 8.57 -5.51 -4.85
C LEU A 241 8.21 -4.75 -3.57
N THR A 242 7.76 -5.47 -2.55
CA THR A 242 7.41 -4.89 -1.25
C THR A 242 8.41 -5.34 -0.20
N TYR A 243 8.93 -4.38 0.56
CA TYR A 243 9.76 -4.59 1.74
C TYR A 243 9.02 -4.11 2.99
N LYS A 244 8.87 -5.00 3.99
CA LYS A 244 8.23 -4.70 5.28
C LYS A 244 9.27 -4.20 6.27
N ILE A 245 9.06 -3.00 6.81
CA ILE A 245 9.89 -2.35 7.81
C ILE A 245 9.24 -2.55 9.18
N GLY A 246 10.05 -2.75 10.22
CA GLY A 246 9.53 -2.72 11.59
C GLY A 246 8.71 -3.94 12.01
N LEU A 247 8.94 -5.09 11.40
CA LEU A 247 8.57 -6.35 12.02
C LEU A 247 9.42 -6.47 13.28
N GLY A 248 8.96 -5.73 14.32
CA GLY A 248 9.62 -5.63 15.61
C GLY A 248 9.90 -7.03 16.14
N GLY A 249 11.14 -7.23 16.50
CA GLY A 249 11.77 -8.38 17.12
C GLY A 249 10.95 -9.29 18.03
N GLY A 250 9.89 -9.86 17.53
CA GLY A 250 9.31 -11.07 18.07
C GLY A 250 10.19 -12.23 17.63
N LYS A 251 10.85 -12.90 18.55
CA LYS A 251 11.68 -14.08 18.32
C LYS A 251 10.99 -15.25 17.60
N SER A 252 9.71 -15.12 17.25
CA SER A 252 8.90 -16.16 16.65
C SER A 252 9.02 -16.30 15.14
N GLN A 253 9.51 -15.28 14.42
CA GLN A 253 9.58 -15.36 12.95
C GLN A 253 10.88 -15.99 12.44
N GLN A 254 11.94 -16.03 13.23
CA GLN A 254 13.17 -16.70 12.82
C GLN A 254 13.07 -18.23 12.93
N ASP A 255 12.22 -18.74 13.82
CA ASP A 255 12.02 -20.19 14.00
C ASP A 255 10.97 -20.76 13.00
N GLU A 256 10.10 -19.95 12.41
CA GLU A 256 9.21 -20.32 11.31
C GLU A 256 9.89 -20.29 9.93
N MET A 257 11.12 -19.84 9.84
CA MET A 257 11.88 -19.66 8.58
C MET A 257 12.22 -20.95 7.84
N VAL A 258 11.81 -22.11 8.33
CA VAL A 258 11.91 -23.38 7.61
C VAL A 258 10.52 -24.02 7.47
N GLN A 259 9.49 -23.23 7.22
CA GLN A 259 8.31 -23.82 6.59
C GLN A 259 8.78 -24.42 5.27
N SER A 260 8.59 -25.71 5.12
CA SER A 260 8.92 -26.37 3.87
C SER A 260 8.28 -25.58 2.72
N LEU A 261 9.01 -25.30 1.66
CA LEU A 261 8.51 -24.62 0.47
C LEU A 261 7.23 -25.28 -0.06
N ILE A 262 7.02 -26.53 0.31
CA ILE A 262 5.90 -27.39 -0.06
C ILE A 262 5.29 -27.93 1.23
N ALA A 263 4.02 -27.68 1.45
CA ALA A 263 3.25 -28.19 2.59
C ALA A 263 2.69 -29.59 2.29
N ASP A 264 2.47 -30.36 3.33
CA ASP A 264 1.86 -31.71 3.23
C ASP A 264 0.37 -31.68 2.83
N GLN A 265 -0.29 -30.53 3.07
CA GLN A 265 -1.69 -30.31 2.74
C GLN A 265 -1.85 -29.20 1.69
N ALA A 266 -2.84 -29.35 0.80
CA ALA A 266 -3.09 -28.39 -0.26
C ALA A 266 -3.42 -26.99 0.28
N PHE A 267 -4.19 -26.92 1.37
CA PHE A 267 -4.56 -25.69 2.05
C PHE A 267 -4.37 -25.88 3.56
N ASN A 268 -3.49 -25.11 4.13
CA ASN A 268 -3.22 -25.16 5.56
C ASN A 268 -3.91 -23.97 6.24
N THR A 269 -4.96 -24.23 7.02
CA THR A 269 -5.66 -23.18 7.76
C THR A 269 -4.96 -22.93 9.07
N THR A 270 -4.29 -21.78 9.19
CA THR A 270 -3.61 -21.31 10.40
C THR A 270 -4.39 -20.17 11.04
N SER A 271 -4.04 -19.83 12.29
CA SER A 271 -4.58 -18.63 12.94
C SER A 271 -4.28 -17.40 12.11
N MET A 272 -5.26 -16.51 12.03
CA MET A 272 -5.19 -15.22 11.35
C MET A 272 -4.88 -14.06 12.29
N LYS A 273 -4.63 -14.33 13.58
CA LYS A 273 -4.38 -13.32 14.62
C LYS A 273 -3.23 -12.39 14.22
N ASP A 274 -2.10 -12.93 13.77
CA ASP A 274 -0.92 -12.16 13.36
C ASP A 274 -1.14 -11.38 12.04
N LYS A 275 -2.26 -11.64 11.34
CA LYS A 275 -2.64 -10.98 10.08
C LYS A 275 -3.62 -9.82 10.28
N MET A 276 -4.02 -9.55 11.50
CA MET A 276 -5.00 -8.50 11.82
C MET A 276 -4.51 -7.09 11.43
N LEU A 277 -3.21 -6.85 11.36
CA LEU A 277 -2.60 -5.57 10.93
C LEU A 277 -2.02 -5.61 9.51
N GLU A 278 -2.36 -6.61 8.69
CA GLU A 278 -2.00 -6.56 7.27
C GLU A 278 -2.75 -5.43 6.56
N LYS A 279 -2.13 -4.85 5.52
CA LYS A 279 -2.74 -3.76 4.75
C LYS A 279 -4.08 -4.15 4.13
N VAL A 280 -4.97 -3.18 4.00
CA VAL A 280 -6.19 -3.31 3.18
C VAL A 280 -5.80 -3.36 1.71
N ARG A 281 -6.30 -4.37 0.99
CA ARG A 281 -6.10 -4.48 -0.46
C ARG A 281 -7.11 -3.61 -1.18
N ARG A 282 -6.63 -2.51 -1.77
CA ARG A 282 -7.44 -1.52 -2.49
C ARG A 282 -6.63 -0.74 -3.52
N LYS A 283 -7.30 -0.02 -4.40
CA LYS A 283 -6.64 0.93 -5.30
C LYS A 283 -6.33 2.23 -4.57
N ASN A 284 -5.07 2.42 -4.22
CA ASN A 284 -4.63 3.60 -3.47
C ASN A 284 -4.44 4.86 -4.35
N GLN A 285 -4.19 4.69 -5.65
CA GLN A 285 -4.06 5.80 -6.60
C GLN A 285 -5.44 6.25 -7.09
N ILE A 286 -5.67 7.56 -7.14
CA ILE A 286 -6.89 8.10 -7.74
C ILE A 286 -6.85 7.84 -9.24
N VAL A 287 -7.91 7.23 -9.77
CA VAL A 287 -8.07 7.04 -11.22
C VAL A 287 -8.62 8.33 -11.82
N ILE A 288 -7.95 8.84 -12.83
CA ILE A 288 -8.21 10.15 -13.43
C ILE A 288 -8.47 9.97 -14.92
N GLN A 289 -9.58 10.53 -15.37
CA GLN A 289 -9.86 10.72 -16.78
C GLN A 289 -9.30 12.07 -17.24
N THR A 290 -8.58 12.07 -18.35
CA THR A 290 -8.07 13.27 -19.01
C THR A 290 -8.85 13.51 -20.30
N SER A 291 -9.38 14.72 -20.49
CA SER A 291 -10.01 15.13 -21.75
C SER A 291 -9.09 16.08 -22.52
N PHE A 292 -8.92 15.84 -23.80
CA PHE A 292 -8.26 16.76 -24.71
C PHE A 292 -9.31 17.70 -25.31
N THR A 293 -9.24 18.99 -25.02
CA THR A 293 -9.95 19.99 -25.80
C THR A 293 -9.11 20.28 -27.04
N ALA A 294 -9.48 19.71 -28.17
CA ALA A 294 -9.03 20.23 -29.47
C ALA A 294 -9.77 21.57 -29.69
N SER A 295 -9.14 22.69 -29.36
CA SER A 295 -9.58 23.98 -29.91
C SER A 295 -9.11 24.00 -31.35
N ALA A 296 -10.01 23.75 -32.27
CA ALA A 296 -9.81 24.16 -33.65
C ALA A 296 -9.76 25.70 -33.64
N GLY A 297 -8.56 26.26 -33.52
CA GLY A 297 -8.32 27.66 -33.79
C GLY A 297 -8.58 27.89 -35.27
N GLY A 298 -9.80 28.23 -35.62
CA GLY A 298 -10.19 28.69 -36.89
C GLY A 298 -9.96 30.19 -36.96
N VAL A 299 -9.04 30.62 -37.83
CA VAL A 299 -8.92 31.86 -38.59
C VAL A 299 -9.06 33.16 -37.79
#